data_6a6c5b19793589783885a498fa6d07f6
#
_entry.id   6a6c5b19793589783885a498fa6d07f6
#
_cell.length_a   1.000
_cell.length_b   1.000
_cell.length_c   1.000
_cell.angle_alpha   90.00
_cell.angle_beta   90.00
_cell.angle_gamma   90.00
#
_symmetry.space_group_name_H-M   'P 1'
#
loop_
_entity.id
_entity.type
_entity.pdbx_description
1 polymer ?
#
loop_
_entity_poly.entity_id
_entity_poly.type
_entity_poly.pdbx_seq_one_letter_code
_entity_poly.pdbx_strand_id
1 'polypeptide(L)' 'MTNVVLVRHEADYGFGNYLFETPVDLKKGQRVRVKTRRGESDAIVMHDSAKVDENAL' A
#
# COMPACT_ATOMS: atom_id res chain seq x y z
N MET A 1 -7.76 -2.42 -15.38
CA MET A 1 -6.46 -2.14 -14.73
C MET A 1 -6.66 -2.00 -13.24
N THR A 2 -5.71 -2.45 -12.48
CA THR A 2 -5.77 -2.41 -11.02
C THR A 2 -4.88 -1.29 -10.52
N ASN A 3 -5.41 -0.48 -9.62
CA ASN A 3 -4.66 0.60 -8.98
C ASN A 3 -3.98 0.03 -7.74
N VAL A 4 -2.65 0.14 -7.67
CA VAL A 4 -1.86 -0.42 -6.58
C VAL A 4 -0.99 0.64 -5.95
N VAL A 5 -0.64 0.43 -4.70
CA VAL A 5 0.20 1.35 -3.96
C VAL A 5 1.21 0.58 -3.12
N LEU A 6 2.43 1.09 -3.04
CA LEU A 6 3.47 0.53 -2.21
C LEU A 6 3.46 1.23 -0.87
N VAL A 7 3.29 0.49 0.20
CA VAL A 7 3.22 1.04 1.55
C VAL A 7 4.17 0.33 2.49
N ARG A 8 4.53 1.00 3.56
CA ARG A 8 5.33 0.45 4.65
C ARG A 8 4.54 0.58 5.94
N HIS A 9 4.34 -0.53 6.64
CA HIS A 9 3.62 -0.53 7.92
C HIS A 9 4.44 0.20 8.97
N GLU A 10 3.81 1.11 9.70
CA GLU A 10 4.48 1.82 10.79
C GLU A 10 4.88 0.88 11.92
N ALA A 11 4.03 -0.10 12.19
CA ALA A 11 4.27 -1.08 13.23
C ALA A 11 5.09 -2.27 12.75
N ASP A 12 5.55 -2.25 11.54
CA ASP A 12 6.32 -3.34 10.97
C ASP A 12 7.77 -3.26 11.46
N TYR A 13 8.23 -4.32 12.03
CA TYR A 13 9.54 -4.40 12.66
C TYR A 13 10.66 -4.59 11.63
N GLY A 14 10.58 -3.85 10.54
CA GLY A 14 11.64 -3.83 9.55
C GLY A 14 11.46 -4.79 8.40
N PHE A 15 10.25 -5.24 8.14
CA PHE A 15 9.98 -6.24 7.11
C PHE A 15 9.72 -5.68 5.71
N GLY A 16 9.99 -4.43 5.50
CA GLY A 16 9.97 -3.89 4.16
C GLY A 16 8.59 -3.41 3.69
N ASN A 17 8.48 -3.27 2.39
CA ASN A 17 7.34 -2.65 1.76
C ASN A 17 6.36 -3.69 1.25
N TYR A 18 5.08 -3.32 1.25
CA TYR A 18 4.00 -4.18 0.76
C TYR A 18 3.22 -3.48 -0.34
N LEU A 19 2.76 -4.26 -1.29
CA LEU A 19 1.95 -3.76 -2.39
C LEU A 19 0.48 -4.07 -2.10
N PHE A 20 -0.36 -3.05 -2.19
CA PHE A 20 -1.80 -3.21 -1.95
C PHE A 20 -2.60 -2.63 -3.11
N GLU A 21 -3.76 -3.23 -3.36
CA GLU A 21 -4.75 -2.62 -4.24
C GLU A 21 -5.42 -1.47 -3.50
N THR A 22 -5.71 -0.40 -4.21
CA THR A 22 -6.39 0.75 -3.63
C THR A 22 -7.48 1.26 -4.57
N PRO A 23 -8.67 1.58 -4.03
CA PRO A 23 -9.76 2.13 -4.85
C PRO A 23 -9.55 3.60 -5.20
N VAL A 24 -8.58 4.26 -4.58
CA VAL A 24 -8.32 5.69 -4.78
C VAL A 24 -6.85 5.92 -5.03
N ASP A 25 -6.53 7.06 -5.64
CA ASP A 25 -5.14 7.44 -5.85
C ASP A 25 -4.53 7.93 -4.54
N LEU A 26 -3.32 7.47 -4.28
CA LEU A 26 -2.57 7.84 -3.08
C LEU A 26 -1.22 8.40 -3.49
N LYS A 27 -0.70 9.30 -2.67
CA LYS A 27 0.57 9.99 -2.93
C LYS A 27 1.62 9.60 -1.90
N LYS A 28 2.86 9.59 -2.33
CA LYS A 28 4.00 9.32 -1.46
C LYS A 28 3.97 10.20 -0.21
N GLY A 29 4.20 9.58 0.93
CA GLY A 29 4.21 10.26 2.22
C GLY A 29 2.87 10.31 2.92
N GLN A 30 1.80 9.93 2.24
CA GLN A 30 0.46 9.92 2.83
C GLN A 30 0.33 8.76 3.81
N ARG A 31 -0.32 9.02 4.95
CA ARG A 31 -0.61 7.98 5.93
C ARG A 31 -1.94 7.34 5.60
N VAL A 32 -1.98 6.02 5.60
CA VAL A 32 -3.19 5.26 5.30
C VAL A 32 -3.36 4.13 6.31
N ARG A 33 -4.59 3.64 6.43
CA ARG A 33 -4.88 2.46 7.23
C ARG A 33 -5.13 1.29 6.30
N VAL A 34 -4.42 0.19 6.52
CA VAL A 34 -4.55 -1.01 5.71
C VAL A 34 -5.04 -2.16 6.56
N LYS A 35 -5.77 -3.08 5.93
CA LYS A 35 -6.29 -4.26 6.59
C LYS A 35 -5.39 -5.44 6.29
N THR A 36 -4.93 -6.10 7.32
CA THR A 36 -4.04 -7.25 7.22
C THR A 36 -4.65 -8.43 7.96
N ARG A 37 -3.97 -9.57 7.93
CA ARG A 37 -4.39 -10.76 8.71
C ARG A 37 -4.46 -10.49 10.20
N ARG A 38 -3.68 -9.54 10.69
CA ARG A 38 -3.62 -9.17 12.10
C ARG A 38 -4.61 -8.07 12.45
N GLY A 39 -5.42 -7.63 11.49
CA GLY A 39 -6.32 -6.52 11.65
C GLY A 39 -5.85 -5.28 10.91
N GLU A 40 -6.39 -4.13 11.27
CA GLU A 40 -6.02 -2.88 10.63
C GLU A 40 -4.75 -2.31 11.24
N SER A 41 -3.91 -1.71 10.42
CA SER A 41 -2.71 -1.01 10.88
C SER A 41 -2.44 0.21 10.03
N ASP A 42 -1.74 1.17 10.62
CA ASP A 42 -1.33 2.37 9.91
C ASP A 42 -0.11 2.09 9.04
N ALA A 43 -0.06 2.72 7.89
CA ALA A 43 1.04 2.57 6.97
C ALA A 43 1.34 3.89 6.27
N ILE A 44 2.56 4.02 5.79
CA ILE A 44 3.00 5.19 5.03
C ILE A 44 3.13 4.78 3.57
N VAL A 45 2.56 5.60 2.69
CA VAL A 45 2.70 5.40 1.24
C VAL A 45 4.13 5.73 0.84
N MET A 46 4.81 4.74 0.28
CA MET A 46 6.21 4.88 -0.11
C MET A 46 6.38 5.34 -1.55
N HIS A 47 5.34 5.21 -2.34
CA HIS A 47 5.34 5.58 -3.75
C HIS A 47 3.94 5.97 -4.16
N ASP A 48 3.81 6.92 -5.07
CA ASP A 48 2.49 7.26 -5.61
C ASP A 48 1.82 6.01 -6.16
N SER A 49 0.51 5.91 -5.96
CA SER A 49 -0.24 4.80 -6.53
C SER A 49 -0.19 4.83 -8.05
N ALA A 50 -0.28 3.67 -8.67
CA ALA A 50 -0.22 3.54 -10.11
C ALA A 50 -1.18 2.45 -10.58
N LYS A 51 -1.69 2.62 -11.79
CA LYS A 51 -2.52 1.60 -12.40
C LYS A 51 -1.63 0.62 -13.15
N VAL A 52 -1.84 -0.64 -12.89
CA VAL A 52 -1.07 -1.72 -13.52
C VAL A 52 -2.02 -2.70 -14.18
N ASP A 53 -1.50 -3.42 -15.15
CA ASP A 53 -2.23 -4.52 -15.78
C ASP A 53 -2.35 -5.66 -14.77
N GLU A 54 -3.57 -6.16 -14.59
CA GLU A 54 -3.83 -7.26 -13.68
C GLU A 54 -3.00 -8.50 -14.02
N ASN A 55 -2.70 -8.69 -15.27
CA ASN A 55 -1.89 -9.83 -15.73
C ASN A 55 -0.40 -9.67 -15.37
N ALA A 56 0.01 -8.49 -14.95
CA ALA A 56 1.39 -8.24 -14.56
C ALA A 56 1.64 -8.42 -13.07
N LEU A 57 0.60 -8.71 -12.30
CA LEU A 57 0.68 -8.91 -10.86
C LEU A 57 1.02 -10.34 -10.46
#